data_cdbde9965edce41fcd1e9033c4062d7f
#
_entry.id   cdbde9965edce41fcd1e9033c4062d7f
#
_cell.length_a   1.000
_cell.length_b   1.000
_cell.length_c   1.000
_cell.angle_alpha   90.00
_cell.angle_beta   90.00
_cell.angle_gamma   90.00
#
_symmetry.space_group_name_H-M   'P 1'
#
loop_
_entity.id
_entity.type
_entity.pdbx_description
1 polymer ?
#
loop_
_entity_poly.entity_id
_entity_poly.type
_entity_poly.pdbx_seq_one_letter_code
_entity_poly.pdbx_strand_id
1 'polypeptide(L)'
;ALFEKMQTLPVRFYDSNATGELMSRYTNDIDNIDVMINNSLVGLISGLITLVGTFIFMVTTSWLLTLITVVFIPIFLFGGMAIARRSSRYYTGQQAALGAVNGYIEETVTGQKVIKVFNHEEDCVEEFSLLNEDLKSKQFGAQFWGGIMGPVMGNTGQINYAITIGVGSIMMCTGGFTPGALTVFAGYSRQFSQPINTISMQMSTLFAALAGAERVFTILDMSPEIPDAPGVQPMEQIQGYVRLEHVTFGYLPDKTVLKDISLYAK
;
A
#
# COMPACT_ATOMS: atom_id res chain seq x y z
N ALA A 1 18.52 17.80 -1.14
CA ALA A 1 19.23 16.73 -0.43
C ALA A 1 19.30 15.43 -1.28
N LEU A 2 18.15 14.77 -1.65
CA LEU A 2 18.20 13.49 -2.41
C LEU A 2 18.84 13.67 -3.78
N PHE A 3 18.45 14.71 -4.53
CA PHE A 3 19.03 15.01 -5.84
C PHE A 3 20.54 15.28 -5.76
N GLU A 4 20.98 16.11 -4.82
CA GLU A 4 22.39 16.40 -4.59
C GLU A 4 23.17 15.13 -4.23
N LYS A 5 22.60 14.30 -3.37
CA LYS A 5 23.21 13.03 -2.99
C LYS A 5 23.40 12.09 -4.19
N MET A 6 22.37 11.96 -5.01
CA MET A 6 22.46 11.13 -6.21
C MET A 6 23.55 11.62 -7.17
N GLN A 7 23.80 12.94 -7.28
CA GLN A 7 24.91 13.44 -8.13
C GLN A 7 26.31 13.04 -7.62
N THR A 8 26.43 12.60 -6.37
CA THR A 8 27.70 12.17 -5.77
C THR A 8 27.90 10.66 -5.78
N LEU A 9 26.92 9.88 -6.26
CA LEU A 9 27.01 8.42 -6.27
C LEU A 9 27.81 7.90 -7.48
N PRO A 10 28.52 6.77 -7.34
CA PRO A 10 29.33 6.19 -8.41
C PRO A 10 28.44 5.68 -9.56
N VAL A 11 28.99 5.68 -10.78
CA VAL A 11 28.30 5.20 -12.00
C VAL A 11 27.72 3.80 -11.82
N ARG A 12 28.41 2.92 -11.10
CA ARG A 12 27.93 1.57 -10.77
C ARG A 12 26.53 1.56 -10.13
N PHE A 13 26.18 2.59 -9.36
CA PHE A 13 24.84 2.70 -8.76
C PHE A 13 23.78 2.82 -9.86
N TYR A 14 24.04 3.59 -10.89
CA TYR A 14 23.12 3.82 -12.01
C TYR A 14 23.02 2.61 -12.95
N ASP A 15 24.11 1.88 -13.13
CA ASP A 15 24.13 0.64 -13.91
C ASP A 15 23.36 -0.51 -13.22
N SER A 16 23.32 -0.49 -11.90
CA SER A 16 22.65 -1.55 -11.11
C SER A 16 21.18 -1.26 -10.77
N ASN A 17 20.69 -0.04 -11.02
CA ASN A 17 19.32 0.35 -10.72
C ASN A 17 18.60 0.85 -11.97
N ALA A 18 17.38 0.37 -12.21
CA ALA A 18 16.58 0.83 -13.33
C ALA A 18 16.19 2.31 -13.16
N THR A 19 16.29 3.09 -14.24
CA THR A 19 15.94 4.53 -14.22
C THR A 19 14.53 4.78 -13.70
N GLY A 20 13.55 3.93 -14.05
CA GLY A 20 12.18 4.02 -13.57
C GLY A 20 12.06 3.83 -12.06
N GLU A 21 12.90 2.96 -11.48
CA GLU A 21 12.96 2.75 -10.03
C GLU A 21 13.52 4.00 -9.33
N LEU A 22 14.60 4.57 -9.85
CA LEU A 22 15.18 5.81 -9.31
C LEU A 22 14.19 6.98 -9.40
N MET A 23 13.47 7.11 -10.51
CA MET A 23 12.41 8.12 -10.65
C MET A 23 11.28 7.92 -9.65
N SER A 24 10.91 6.67 -9.35
CA SER A 24 9.89 6.36 -8.33
C SER A 24 10.28 6.86 -6.94
N ARG A 25 11.58 6.96 -6.61
CA ARG A 25 12.05 7.56 -5.34
C ARG A 25 11.69 9.04 -5.26
N TYR A 26 11.79 9.76 -6.39
CA TYR A 26 11.47 11.19 -6.44
C TYR A 26 9.98 11.50 -6.47
N THR A 27 9.20 10.62 -7.05
CA THR A 27 7.75 10.80 -7.17
C THR A 27 7.02 10.08 -6.05
N ASN A 28 6.84 8.78 -6.15
CA ASN A 28 5.97 8.03 -5.25
C ASN A 28 6.45 8.00 -3.79
N ASP A 29 7.76 7.82 -3.56
CA ASP A 29 8.27 7.68 -2.20
C ASP A 29 8.25 9.03 -1.46
N ILE A 30 8.62 10.12 -2.13
CA ILE A 30 8.55 11.47 -1.54
C ILE A 30 7.11 11.91 -1.35
N ASP A 31 6.20 11.64 -2.30
CA ASP A 31 4.78 11.95 -2.16
C ASP A 31 4.15 11.19 -0.98
N ASN A 32 4.50 9.92 -0.78
CA ASN A 32 4.03 9.17 0.37
C ASN A 32 4.51 9.78 1.70
N ILE A 33 5.77 10.25 1.76
CA ILE A 33 6.30 10.95 2.93
C ILE A 33 5.58 12.27 3.15
N ASP A 34 5.33 13.04 2.09
CA ASP A 34 4.60 14.31 2.17
C ASP A 34 3.18 14.13 2.68
N VAL A 35 2.43 13.18 2.10
CA VAL A 35 1.07 12.82 2.55
C VAL A 35 1.07 12.34 3.99
N MET A 36 2.08 11.59 4.43
CA MET A 36 2.22 11.17 5.82
C MET A 36 2.38 12.37 6.75
N ILE A 37 3.29 13.27 6.44
CA ILE A 37 3.60 14.43 7.31
C ILE A 37 2.41 15.39 7.36
N ASN A 38 1.84 15.76 6.22
CA ASN A 38 0.83 16.79 6.12
C ASN A 38 -0.58 16.32 6.52
N ASN A 39 -0.92 15.05 6.25
CA ASN A 39 -2.27 14.54 6.46
C ASN A 39 -2.33 13.44 7.52
N SER A 40 -1.46 12.41 7.40
CA SER A 40 -1.62 11.21 8.22
C SER A 40 -1.22 11.44 9.67
N LEU A 41 -0.14 12.13 9.95
CA LEU A 41 0.27 12.44 11.32
C LEU A 41 -0.76 13.32 12.02
N VAL A 42 -1.25 14.36 11.35
CA VAL A 42 -2.30 15.25 11.90
C VAL A 42 -3.58 14.45 12.15
N GLY A 43 -3.98 13.60 11.19
CA GLY A 43 -5.15 12.73 11.31
C GLY A 43 -5.03 11.71 12.45
N LEU A 44 -3.85 11.10 12.64
CA LEU A 44 -3.58 10.17 13.74
C LEU A 44 -3.63 10.86 15.10
N ILE A 45 -2.96 12.01 15.25
CA ILE A 45 -2.92 12.76 16.51
C ILE A 45 -4.31 13.26 16.87
N SER A 46 -5.02 13.89 15.94
CA SER A 46 -6.38 14.37 16.18
C SER A 46 -7.38 13.24 16.44
N GLY A 47 -7.25 12.13 15.70
CA GLY A 47 -8.04 10.92 15.92
C GLY A 47 -7.81 10.33 17.32
N LEU A 48 -6.56 10.25 17.76
CA LEU A 48 -6.21 9.74 19.08
C LEU A 48 -6.75 10.65 20.21
N ILE A 49 -6.56 11.96 20.07
CA ILE A 49 -7.08 12.95 21.04
C ILE A 49 -8.62 12.86 21.13
N THR A 50 -9.28 12.79 19.97
CA THR A 50 -10.74 12.66 19.92
C THR A 50 -11.20 11.35 20.54
N LEU A 51 -10.54 10.23 20.26
CA LEU A 51 -10.86 8.92 20.81
C LEU A 51 -10.75 8.91 22.34
N VAL A 52 -9.59 9.36 22.85
CA VAL A 52 -9.33 9.40 24.30
C VAL A 52 -10.28 10.39 25.01
N GLY A 53 -10.44 11.59 24.45
CA GLY A 53 -11.34 12.61 25.02
C GLY A 53 -12.79 12.12 25.06
N THR A 54 -13.29 11.58 23.94
CA THR A 54 -14.65 11.02 23.87
C THR A 54 -14.82 9.86 24.84
N PHE A 55 -13.84 8.96 24.95
CA PHE A 55 -13.87 7.85 25.90
C PHE A 55 -13.97 8.33 27.34
N ILE A 56 -13.19 9.32 27.75
CA ILE A 56 -13.23 9.91 29.09
C ILE A 56 -14.62 10.50 29.35
N PHE A 57 -15.18 11.28 28.43
CA PHE A 57 -16.51 11.87 28.57
C PHE A 57 -17.62 10.80 28.61
N MET A 58 -17.48 9.72 27.87
CA MET A 58 -18.43 8.60 27.93
C MET A 58 -18.43 7.93 29.31
N VAL A 59 -17.23 7.62 29.84
CA VAL A 59 -17.09 6.98 31.18
C VAL A 59 -17.65 7.86 32.28
N THR A 60 -17.37 9.18 32.23
CA THR A 60 -17.89 10.14 33.22
C THR A 60 -19.40 10.34 33.12
N THR A 61 -20.01 10.18 31.94
CA THR A 61 -21.44 10.31 31.75
C THR A 61 -22.17 9.02 32.17
N SER A 62 -21.71 7.84 31.74
CA SER A 62 -22.27 6.54 32.12
C SER A 62 -21.30 5.40 31.82
N TRP A 63 -20.75 4.81 32.86
CA TRP A 63 -19.82 3.66 32.68
C TRP A 63 -20.50 2.43 32.03
N LEU A 64 -21.78 2.21 32.33
CA LEU A 64 -22.53 1.06 31.80
C LEU A 64 -22.75 1.18 30.27
N LEU A 65 -23.21 2.34 29.81
CA LEU A 65 -23.40 2.59 28.39
C LEU A 65 -22.05 2.59 27.65
N THR A 66 -20.98 3.06 28.29
CA THR A 66 -19.63 2.99 27.76
C THR A 66 -19.17 1.56 27.56
N LEU A 67 -19.39 0.70 28.55
CA LEU A 67 -19.09 -0.73 28.47
C LEU A 67 -19.80 -1.39 27.27
N ILE A 68 -21.08 -1.10 27.08
CA ILE A 68 -21.85 -1.59 25.93
C ILE A 68 -21.23 -1.12 24.63
N THR A 69 -20.96 0.17 24.49
CA THR A 69 -20.34 0.74 23.27
C THR A 69 -18.98 0.10 22.98
N VAL A 70 -18.14 -0.07 24.00
CA VAL A 70 -16.80 -0.65 23.84
C VAL A 70 -16.85 -2.13 23.46
N VAL A 71 -17.79 -2.91 23.99
CA VAL A 71 -17.97 -4.32 23.65
C VAL A 71 -18.39 -4.51 22.18
N PHE A 72 -19.10 -3.54 21.61
CA PHE A 72 -19.45 -3.58 20.19
C PHE A 72 -18.25 -3.40 19.24
N ILE A 73 -17.17 -2.74 19.67
CA ILE A 73 -15.99 -2.49 18.83
C ILE A 73 -15.31 -3.79 18.37
N PRO A 74 -14.92 -4.72 19.25
CA PRO A 74 -14.31 -5.97 18.81
C PRO A 74 -15.26 -6.81 17.95
N ILE A 75 -16.55 -6.87 18.27
CA ILE A 75 -17.55 -7.58 17.45
C ILE A 75 -17.52 -7.03 16.02
N PHE A 76 -17.47 -5.73 15.89
CA PHE A 76 -17.41 -5.03 14.64
C PHE A 76 -16.11 -5.28 13.88
N LEU A 77 -14.96 -5.14 14.55
CA LEU A 77 -13.66 -5.36 13.95
C LEU A 77 -13.49 -6.80 13.45
N PHE A 78 -13.89 -7.79 14.27
CA PHE A 78 -13.82 -9.20 13.87
C PHE A 78 -14.80 -9.53 12.74
N GLY A 79 -16.00 -8.98 12.76
CA GLY A 79 -16.98 -9.13 11.68
C GLY A 79 -16.46 -8.55 10.37
N GLY A 80 -15.93 -7.33 10.41
CA GLY A 80 -15.32 -6.67 9.27
C GLY A 80 -14.11 -7.42 8.73
N MET A 81 -13.24 -7.89 9.60
CA MET A 81 -12.07 -8.67 9.21
C MET A 81 -12.46 -10.02 8.57
N ALA A 82 -13.50 -10.67 9.04
CA ALA A 82 -14.02 -11.89 8.43
C ALA A 82 -14.53 -11.66 7.01
N ILE A 83 -15.30 -10.57 6.80
CA ILE A 83 -15.78 -10.15 5.48
C ILE A 83 -14.59 -9.78 4.58
N ALA A 84 -13.65 -8.99 5.07
CA ALA A 84 -12.47 -8.55 4.32
C ALA A 84 -11.61 -9.74 3.84
N ARG A 85 -11.36 -10.72 4.71
CA ARG A 85 -10.62 -11.95 4.33
C ARG A 85 -11.35 -12.76 3.26
N ARG A 86 -12.67 -12.85 3.37
CA ARG A 86 -13.48 -13.56 2.38
C ARG A 86 -13.46 -12.83 1.03
N SER A 87 -13.66 -11.52 1.05
CA SER A 87 -13.60 -10.63 -0.10
C SER A 87 -12.24 -10.72 -0.81
N SER A 88 -11.15 -10.58 -0.07
CA SER A 88 -9.78 -10.66 -0.60
C SER A 88 -9.53 -11.98 -1.34
N ARG A 89 -9.99 -13.11 -0.79
CA ARG A 89 -9.84 -14.41 -1.45
C ARG A 89 -10.55 -14.46 -2.81
N TYR A 90 -11.76 -13.92 -2.89
CA TYR A 90 -12.52 -13.89 -4.15
C TYR A 90 -11.90 -12.91 -5.15
N TYR A 91 -11.43 -11.74 -4.71
CA TYR A 91 -10.72 -10.78 -5.57
C TYR A 91 -9.43 -11.37 -6.16
N THR A 92 -8.65 -12.08 -5.37
CA THR A 92 -7.44 -12.77 -5.86
C THR A 92 -7.81 -13.84 -6.89
N GLY A 93 -8.87 -14.62 -6.63
CA GLY A 93 -9.37 -15.61 -7.58
C GLY A 93 -9.90 -14.98 -8.89
N GLN A 94 -10.60 -13.85 -8.78
CA GLN A 94 -11.08 -13.08 -9.93
C GLN A 94 -9.91 -12.58 -10.81
N GLN A 95 -8.86 -12.03 -10.19
CA GLN A 95 -7.68 -11.57 -10.94
C GLN A 95 -6.96 -12.70 -11.66
N ALA A 96 -6.83 -13.86 -11.03
CA ALA A 96 -6.25 -15.03 -11.68
C ALA A 96 -7.10 -15.50 -12.86
N ALA A 97 -8.43 -15.59 -12.71
CA ALA A 97 -9.34 -15.97 -13.79
C ALA A 97 -9.38 -14.95 -14.93
N LEU A 98 -9.32 -13.65 -14.61
CA LEU A 98 -9.21 -12.58 -15.61
C LEU A 98 -7.92 -12.70 -16.41
N GLY A 99 -6.80 -13.00 -15.74
CA GLY A 99 -5.52 -13.27 -16.39
C GLY A 99 -5.59 -14.46 -17.35
N ALA A 100 -6.26 -15.55 -16.94
CA ALA A 100 -6.44 -16.74 -17.79
C ALA A 100 -7.29 -16.43 -19.05
N VAL A 101 -8.42 -15.71 -18.87
CA VAL A 101 -9.26 -15.28 -19.99
C VAL A 101 -8.49 -14.37 -20.96
N ASN A 102 -7.76 -13.39 -20.45
CA ASN A 102 -6.98 -12.48 -21.29
C ASN A 102 -5.85 -13.21 -22.04
N GLY A 103 -5.13 -14.11 -21.37
CA GLY A 103 -4.11 -14.94 -22.00
C GLY A 103 -4.66 -15.82 -23.11
N TYR A 104 -5.82 -16.44 -22.86
CA TYR A 104 -6.51 -17.26 -23.88
C TYR A 104 -6.96 -16.43 -25.09
N ILE A 105 -7.50 -15.22 -24.86
CA ILE A 105 -7.88 -14.30 -25.95
C ILE A 105 -6.63 -13.93 -26.77
N GLU A 106 -5.52 -13.56 -26.14
CA GLU A 106 -4.28 -13.19 -26.81
C GLU A 106 -3.74 -14.36 -27.67
N GLU A 107 -3.70 -15.58 -27.11
CA GLU A 107 -3.29 -16.79 -27.81
C GLU A 107 -4.18 -17.10 -29.01
N THR A 108 -5.50 -17.10 -28.81
CA THR A 108 -6.50 -17.40 -29.84
C THR A 108 -6.46 -16.36 -30.97
N VAL A 109 -6.37 -15.06 -30.66
CA VAL A 109 -6.28 -13.99 -31.66
C VAL A 109 -4.98 -14.08 -32.45
N THR A 110 -3.86 -14.34 -31.76
CA THR A 110 -2.54 -14.51 -32.41
C THR A 110 -2.52 -15.78 -33.28
N GLY A 111 -3.11 -16.86 -32.80
CA GLY A 111 -3.20 -18.16 -33.49
C GLY A 111 -4.36 -18.30 -34.50
N GLN A 112 -5.15 -17.22 -34.73
CA GLN A 112 -6.40 -17.28 -35.50
C GLN A 112 -6.26 -17.94 -36.90
N LYS A 113 -5.12 -17.73 -37.58
CA LYS A 113 -4.87 -18.36 -38.88
C LYS A 113 -4.76 -19.88 -38.78
N VAL A 114 -4.14 -20.38 -37.70
CA VAL A 114 -3.98 -21.82 -37.45
C VAL A 114 -5.32 -22.43 -37.10
N ILE A 115 -6.09 -21.79 -36.22
CA ILE A 115 -7.43 -22.24 -35.81
C ILE A 115 -8.31 -22.41 -37.05
N LYS A 116 -8.29 -21.43 -37.98
CA LYS A 116 -9.06 -21.47 -39.24
C LYS A 116 -8.64 -22.58 -40.18
N VAL A 117 -7.35 -22.88 -40.28
CA VAL A 117 -6.83 -23.96 -41.16
C VAL A 117 -7.24 -25.34 -40.64
N PHE A 118 -7.30 -25.50 -39.31
CA PHE A 118 -7.67 -26.77 -38.68
C PHE A 118 -9.16 -26.91 -38.29
N ASN A 119 -9.98 -25.89 -38.56
CA ASN A 119 -11.42 -25.85 -38.23
C ASN A 119 -11.70 -26.07 -36.73
N HIS A 120 -10.86 -25.47 -35.86
CA HIS A 120 -10.95 -25.57 -34.39
C HIS A 120 -11.71 -24.43 -33.72
N GLU A 121 -12.56 -23.67 -34.45
CA GLU A 121 -13.28 -22.52 -33.91
C GLU A 121 -14.27 -22.89 -32.81
N GLU A 122 -15.00 -24.00 -32.99
CA GLU A 122 -15.99 -24.44 -32.00
C GLU A 122 -15.32 -24.85 -30.69
N ASP A 123 -14.21 -25.57 -30.74
CA ASP A 123 -13.45 -25.96 -29.57
C ASP A 123 -12.92 -24.73 -28.82
N CYS A 124 -12.41 -23.72 -29.55
CA CYS A 124 -11.94 -22.48 -28.97
C CYS A 124 -13.07 -21.69 -28.26
N VAL A 125 -14.28 -21.69 -28.85
CA VAL A 125 -15.44 -21.02 -28.24
C VAL A 125 -15.91 -21.75 -26.98
N GLU A 126 -15.88 -23.09 -26.99
CA GLU A 126 -16.23 -23.89 -25.82
C GLU A 126 -15.24 -23.64 -24.66
N GLU A 127 -13.93 -23.69 -24.93
CA GLU A 127 -12.91 -23.42 -23.93
C GLU A 127 -12.98 -21.99 -23.37
N PHE A 128 -13.18 -21.01 -24.25
CA PHE A 128 -13.43 -19.63 -23.81
C PHE A 128 -14.66 -19.54 -22.90
N SER A 129 -15.74 -20.23 -23.23
CA SER A 129 -16.97 -20.23 -22.44
C SER A 129 -16.74 -20.78 -21.05
N LEU A 130 -15.94 -21.87 -20.90
CA LEU A 130 -15.57 -22.43 -19.60
C LEU A 130 -14.75 -21.45 -18.76
N LEU A 131 -13.75 -20.82 -19.36
CA LEU A 131 -12.92 -19.82 -18.67
C LEU A 131 -13.73 -18.59 -18.25
N ASN A 132 -14.65 -18.15 -19.10
CA ASN A 132 -15.52 -17.01 -18.82
C ASN A 132 -16.56 -17.31 -17.73
N GLU A 133 -17.09 -18.53 -17.66
CA GLU A 133 -18.01 -18.94 -16.58
C GLU A 133 -17.26 -19.05 -15.22
N ASP A 134 -16.00 -19.51 -15.21
CA ASP A 134 -15.16 -19.50 -14.03
C ASP A 134 -14.89 -18.06 -13.55
N LEU A 135 -14.54 -17.16 -14.47
CA LEU A 135 -14.36 -15.73 -14.18
C LEU A 135 -15.65 -15.12 -13.61
N LYS A 136 -16.80 -15.36 -14.25
CA LYS A 136 -18.11 -14.87 -13.79
C LYS A 136 -18.43 -15.33 -12.37
N SER A 137 -18.20 -16.61 -12.06
CA SER A 137 -18.43 -17.16 -10.72
C SER A 137 -17.57 -16.47 -9.66
N LYS A 138 -16.27 -16.28 -9.93
CA LYS A 138 -15.34 -15.61 -9.02
C LYS A 138 -15.63 -14.12 -8.91
N GLN A 139 -16.00 -13.45 -10.00
CA GLN A 139 -16.39 -12.06 -10.02
C GLN A 139 -17.66 -11.81 -9.21
N PHE A 140 -18.66 -12.67 -9.34
CA PHE A 140 -19.88 -12.58 -8.52
C PHE A 140 -19.54 -12.67 -7.03
N GLY A 141 -18.72 -13.63 -6.62
CA GLY A 141 -18.27 -13.76 -5.24
C GLY A 141 -17.49 -12.54 -4.74
N ALA A 142 -16.59 -11.98 -5.57
CA ALA A 142 -15.81 -10.79 -5.25
C ALA A 142 -16.71 -9.56 -5.05
N GLN A 143 -17.64 -9.33 -5.98
CA GLN A 143 -18.59 -8.22 -5.92
C GLN A 143 -19.58 -8.35 -4.75
N PHE A 144 -20.07 -9.56 -4.47
CA PHE A 144 -20.97 -9.80 -3.35
C PHE A 144 -20.29 -9.51 -2.00
N TRP A 145 -19.15 -10.14 -1.73
CA TRP A 145 -18.44 -9.94 -0.46
C TRP A 145 -17.84 -8.54 -0.31
N GLY A 146 -17.33 -7.97 -1.41
CA GLY A 146 -16.85 -6.59 -1.43
C GLY A 146 -17.98 -5.58 -1.25
N GLY A 147 -19.12 -5.80 -1.91
CA GLY A 147 -20.29 -4.92 -1.84
C GLY A 147 -20.98 -4.91 -0.46
N ILE A 148 -21.00 -6.04 0.26
CA ILE A 148 -21.56 -6.13 1.62
C ILE A 148 -20.69 -5.39 2.63
N MET A 149 -19.39 -5.26 2.39
CA MET A 149 -18.47 -4.64 3.35
C MET A 149 -18.88 -3.20 3.68
N GLY A 150 -19.21 -2.39 2.67
CA GLY A 150 -19.64 -1.00 2.87
C GLY A 150 -20.87 -0.87 3.78
N PRO A 151 -22.03 -1.48 3.45
CA PRO A 151 -23.22 -1.46 4.27
C PRO A 151 -23.02 -2.01 5.69
N VAL A 152 -22.30 -3.12 5.85
CA VAL A 152 -22.03 -3.69 7.18
C VAL A 152 -21.19 -2.73 8.01
N MET A 153 -20.11 -2.21 7.45
CA MET A 153 -19.25 -1.25 8.15
C MET A 153 -19.99 0.07 8.45
N GLY A 154 -20.72 0.61 7.48
CA GLY A 154 -21.44 1.88 7.63
C GLY A 154 -22.60 1.82 8.63
N ASN A 155 -23.32 0.70 8.69
CA ASN A 155 -24.50 0.59 9.57
C ASN A 155 -24.18 0.15 11.00
N THR A 156 -22.98 -0.33 11.28
CA THR A 156 -22.63 -0.78 12.64
C THR A 156 -22.65 0.37 13.64
N GLY A 157 -22.19 1.55 13.26
CA GLY A 157 -22.31 2.75 14.07
C GLY A 157 -23.78 3.08 14.41
N GLN A 158 -24.69 2.85 13.46
CA GLN A 158 -26.14 3.06 13.68
C GLN A 158 -26.75 2.01 14.61
N ILE A 159 -26.30 0.76 14.50
CA ILE A 159 -26.74 -0.32 15.41
C ILE A 159 -26.28 -0.01 16.84
N ASN A 160 -25.01 0.33 17.02
CA ASN A 160 -24.49 0.73 18.33
C ASN A 160 -25.24 1.93 18.91
N TYR A 161 -25.53 2.94 18.09
CA TYR A 161 -26.34 4.09 18.48
C TYR A 161 -27.76 3.68 18.90
N ALA A 162 -28.43 2.83 18.12
CA ALA A 162 -29.80 2.35 18.47
C ALA A 162 -29.82 1.57 19.78
N ILE A 163 -28.84 0.72 20.04
CA ILE A 163 -28.71 -0.02 21.30
C ILE A 163 -28.44 0.95 22.47
N THR A 164 -27.54 1.93 22.27
CA THR A 164 -27.26 2.95 23.28
C THR A 164 -28.49 3.74 23.65
N ILE A 165 -29.31 4.16 22.67
CA ILE A 165 -30.56 4.86 22.92
C ILE A 165 -31.55 3.94 23.60
N GLY A 166 -31.72 2.69 23.16
CA GLY A 166 -32.62 1.72 23.75
C GLY A 166 -32.33 1.46 25.27
N VAL A 167 -31.06 1.12 25.55
CA VAL A 167 -30.65 0.86 26.96
C VAL A 167 -30.69 2.14 27.78
N GLY A 168 -30.21 3.26 27.22
CA GLY A 168 -30.28 4.55 27.94
C GLY A 168 -31.70 5.03 28.22
N SER A 169 -32.68 4.73 27.33
CA SER A 169 -34.11 5.01 27.58
C SER A 169 -34.67 4.13 28.71
N ILE A 170 -34.29 2.86 28.78
CA ILE A 170 -34.67 2.00 29.92
C ILE A 170 -34.10 2.55 31.24
N MET A 171 -32.83 2.95 31.25
CA MET A 171 -32.20 3.58 32.43
C MET A 171 -32.89 4.89 32.82
N MET A 172 -33.39 5.65 31.87
CA MET A 172 -34.16 6.87 32.12
C MET A 172 -35.52 6.54 32.77
N CYS A 173 -36.21 5.50 32.31
CA CYS A 173 -37.47 5.06 32.93
C CYS A 173 -37.28 4.56 34.35
N THR A 174 -36.13 4.04 34.71
CA THR A 174 -35.80 3.59 36.09
C THR A 174 -35.26 4.74 36.98
N GLY A 175 -35.22 5.97 36.48
CA GLY A 175 -34.77 7.16 37.21
C GLY A 175 -33.27 7.33 37.39
N GLY A 176 -32.45 6.47 36.76
CA GLY A 176 -31.00 6.50 36.86
C GLY A 176 -30.29 7.39 35.82
N PHE A 177 -31.04 7.97 34.87
CA PHE A 177 -30.44 8.74 33.76
C PHE A 177 -31.34 9.88 33.27
N THR A 178 -30.78 11.03 32.92
CA THR A 178 -31.57 12.18 32.44
C THR A 178 -31.67 12.21 30.92
N PRO A 179 -32.74 12.80 30.32
CA PRO A 179 -32.83 12.94 28.87
C PRO A 179 -31.65 13.70 28.24
N GLY A 180 -31.15 14.72 28.93
CA GLY A 180 -29.98 15.48 28.49
C GLY A 180 -28.70 14.67 28.45
N ALA A 181 -28.45 13.85 29.49
CA ALA A 181 -27.31 12.93 29.54
C ALA A 181 -27.38 11.87 28.45
N LEU A 182 -28.60 11.34 28.14
CA LEU A 182 -28.79 10.39 27.05
C LEU A 182 -28.44 11.00 25.69
N THR A 183 -28.91 12.22 25.44
CA THR A 183 -28.62 12.92 24.18
C THR A 183 -27.12 13.18 23.99
N VAL A 184 -26.43 13.63 25.04
CA VAL A 184 -24.99 13.86 25.05
C VAL A 184 -24.25 12.54 24.85
N PHE A 185 -24.62 11.49 25.57
CA PHE A 185 -23.97 10.17 25.40
C PHE A 185 -24.17 9.59 24.00
N ALA A 186 -25.36 9.72 23.43
CA ALA A 186 -25.64 9.31 22.06
C ALA A 186 -24.77 10.04 21.03
N GLY A 187 -24.50 11.33 21.26
CA GLY A 187 -23.52 12.10 20.48
C GLY A 187 -22.11 11.51 20.57
N TYR A 188 -21.65 11.22 21.77
CA TYR A 188 -20.34 10.60 22.00
C TYR A 188 -20.23 9.20 21.36
N SER A 189 -21.26 8.37 21.47
CA SER A 189 -21.30 7.04 20.86
C SER A 189 -21.13 7.08 19.34
N ARG A 190 -21.72 8.07 18.66
CA ARG A 190 -21.52 8.30 17.24
C ARG A 190 -20.09 8.77 16.92
N GLN A 191 -19.62 9.73 17.69
CA GLN A 191 -18.30 10.33 17.48
C GLN A 191 -17.16 9.33 17.77
N PHE A 192 -17.38 8.35 18.64
CA PHE A 192 -16.35 7.38 19.04
C PHE A 192 -15.93 6.41 17.93
N SER A 193 -16.84 6.09 17.01
CA SER A 193 -16.55 5.14 15.91
C SER A 193 -15.73 5.76 14.78
N GLN A 194 -15.83 7.07 14.55
CA GLN A 194 -15.12 7.74 13.46
C GLN A 194 -13.59 7.73 13.58
N PRO A 195 -12.99 8.07 14.74
CA PRO A 195 -11.55 8.04 14.91
C PRO A 195 -10.92 6.68 14.66
N ILE A 196 -11.61 5.59 14.99
CA ILE A 196 -11.13 4.23 14.77
C ILE A 196 -10.91 3.96 13.27
N ASN A 197 -11.88 4.35 12.45
CA ASN A 197 -11.75 4.22 11.00
C ASN A 197 -10.64 5.13 10.44
N THR A 198 -10.57 6.38 10.90
CA THR A 198 -9.53 7.33 10.49
C THR A 198 -8.14 6.80 10.83
N ILE A 199 -7.91 6.36 12.07
CA ILE A 199 -6.64 5.78 12.51
C ILE A 199 -6.29 4.57 11.65
N SER A 200 -7.24 3.66 11.39
CA SER A 200 -7.01 2.45 10.58
C SER A 200 -6.58 2.79 9.14
N MET A 201 -7.21 3.78 8.52
CA MET A 201 -6.84 4.24 7.19
C MET A 201 -5.46 4.90 7.19
N GLN A 202 -5.19 5.78 8.14
CA GLN A 202 -3.93 6.48 8.25
C GLN A 202 -2.74 5.56 8.57
N MET A 203 -2.97 4.45 9.27
CA MET A 203 -1.92 3.44 9.51
C MET A 203 -1.40 2.82 8.21
N SER A 204 -2.27 2.57 7.23
CA SER A 204 -1.82 2.08 5.91
C SER A 204 -0.90 3.08 5.20
N THR A 205 -1.28 4.37 5.21
CA THR A 205 -0.47 5.45 4.63
C THR A 205 0.86 5.61 5.38
N LEU A 206 0.84 5.50 6.71
CA LEU A 206 2.04 5.55 7.54
C LEU A 206 3.03 4.44 7.16
N PHE A 207 2.58 3.19 7.00
CA PHE A 207 3.45 2.08 6.60
C PHE A 207 4.02 2.27 5.19
N ALA A 208 3.21 2.76 4.24
CA ALA A 208 3.70 3.07 2.90
C ALA A 208 4.77 4.17 2.92
N ALA A 209 4.57 5.21 3.72
CA ALA A 209 5.52 6.30 3.87
C ALA A 209 6.82 5.86 4.58
N LEU A 210 6.73 5.01 5.61
CA LEU A 210 7.91 4.45 6.27
C LEU A 210 8.74 3.61 5.31
N ALA A 211 8.12 2.76 4.49
CA ALA A 211 8.82 2.00 3.46
C ALA A 211 9.44 2.91 2.39
N GLY A 212 8.77 4.00 1.99
CA GLY A 212 9.31 5.03 1.09
C GLY A 212 10.50 5.76 1.72
N ALA A 213 10.38 6.15 2.98
CA ALA A 213 11.44 6.81 3.73
C ALA A 213 12.67 5.92 3.87
N GLU A 214 12.52 4.64 4.21
CA GLU A 214 13.62 3.68 4.28
C GLU A 214 14.39 3.63 2.95
N ARG A 215 13.70 3.56 1.82
CA ARG A 215 14.33 3.55 0.49
C ARG A 215 15.06 4.87 0.18
N VAL A 216 14.46 6.01 0.52
CA VAL A 216 15.07 7.33 0.32
C VAL A 216 16.31 7.50 1.21
N PHE A 217 16.20 7.15 2.51
CA PHE A 217 17.34 7.24 3.43
C PHE A 217 18.46 6.25 3.09
N THR A 218 18.13 5.07 2.57
CA THR A 218 19.14 4.12 2.07
C THR A 218 20.03 4.78 1.00
N ILE A 219 19.45 5.57 0.10
CA ILE A 219 20.25 6.32 -0.91
C ILE A 219 21.04 7.46 -0.25
N LEU A 220 20.42 8.20 0.67
CA LEU A 220 21.09 9.30 1.37
C LEU A 220 22.30 8.85 2.17
N ASP A 221 22.25 7.65 2.74
CA ASP A 221 23.30 7.08 3.57
C ASP A 221 24.39 6.35 2.77
N MET A 222 24.19 6.15 1.45
CA MET A 222 25.22 5.54 0.59
C MET A 222 26.50 6.36 0.60
N SER A 223 27.66 5.70 0.53
CA SER A 223 28.94 6.37 0.37
C SER A 223 29.01 7.04 -0.99
N PRO A 224 29.45 8.31 -1.07
CA PRO A 224 29.69 8.97 -2.35
C PRO A 224 30.82 8.29 -3.11
N GLU A 225 30.97 8.65 -4.38
CA GLU A 225 32.13 8.25 -5.17
C GLU A 225 33.43 8.66 -4.48
N ILE A 226 34.45 7.85 -4.63
CA ILE A 226 35.76 8.10 -4.03
C ILE A 226 36.30 9.43 -4.58
N PRO A 227 36.56 10.43 -3.72
CA PRO A 227 37.09 11.71 -4.20
C PRO A 227 38.50 11.55 -4.74
N ASP A 228 38.88 12.46 -5.62
CA ASP A 228 40.24 12.51 -6.12
C ASP A 228 41.28 12.58 -4.99
N ALA A 229 42.43 11.95 -5.19
CA ALA A 229 43.49 11.94 -4.20
C ALA A 229 44.01 13.36 -3.90
N PRO A 230 44.36 13.67 -2.64
CA PRO A 230 44.87 15.00 -2.29
C PRO A 230 46.11 15.34 -3.13
N GLY A 231 46.12 16.49 -3.83
CA GLY A 231 47.23 16.98 -4.62
C GLY A 231 47.20 16.57 -6.09
N VAL A 232 46.15 15.91 -6.57
CA VAL A 232 45.96 15.69 -8.03
C VAL A 232 45.81 17.04 -8.72
N GLN A 233 46.61 17.27 -9.74
CA GLN A 233 46.50 18.46 -10.58
C GLN A 233 45.51 18.23 -11.73
N PRO A 234 44.62 19.18 -12.01
CA PRO A 234 43.74 19.07 -13.17
C PRO A 234 44.58 19.05 -14.47
N MET A 235 44.22 18.14 -15.40
CA MET A 235 44.83 18.10 -16.70
C MET A 235 44.32 19.26 -17.56
N GLU A 236 45.18 20.26 -17.84
CA GLU A 236 44.82 21.45 -18.60
C GLU A 236 44.62 21.20 -20.12
N GLN A 237 45.30 20.20 -20.68
CA GLN A 237 45.18 19.83 -22.10
C GLN A 237 45.24 18.31 -22.27
N ILE A 238 44.11 17.72 -22.67
CA ILE A 238 44.01 16.29 -22.97
C ILE A 238 44.15 16.10 -24.49
N GLN A 239 45.25 15.49 -24.93
CA GLN A 239 45.49 15.20 -26.34
C GLN A 239 44.80 13.93 -26.85
N GLY A 240 44.11 13.21 -25.96
CA GLY A 240 43.32 12.03 -26.31
C GLY A 240 44.14 10.74 -26.45
N TYR A 241 45.44 10.74 -26.17
CA TYR A 241 46.24 9.51 -26.19
C TYR A 241 45.96 8.68 -24.94
N VAL A 242 45.53 7.43 -25.16
CA VAL A 242 45.29 6.46 -24.07
C VAL A 242 46.14 5.23 -24.33
N ARG A 243 46.90 4.79 -23.33
CA ARG A 243 47.71 3.58 -23.37
C ARG A 243 47.40 2.73 -22.12
N LEU A 244 47.00 1.51 -22.38
CA LEU A 244 46.83 0.48 -21.34
C LEU A 244 47.98 -0.51 -21.48
N GLU A 245 48.64 -0.81 -20.36
CA GLU A 245 49.74 -1.76 -20.33
C GLU A 245 49.47 -2.80 -19.24
N HIS A 246 49.40 -4.06 -19.65
CA HIS A 246 49.23 -5.20 -18.76
C HIS A 246 48.05 -5.05 -17.75
N VAL A 247 46.92 -4.47 -18.21
CA VAL A 247 45.80 -4.17 -17.36
C VAL A 247 44.99 -5.43 -17.10
N THR A 248 44.84 -5.76 -15.80
CA THR A 248 43.94 -6.78 -15.32
C THR A 248 42.86 -6.09 -14.52
N PHE A 249 41.57 -6.28 -14.89
CA PHE A 249 40.44 -5.58 -14.29
C PHE A 249 39.25 -6.53 -14.06
N GLY A 250 38.55 -6.30 -12.97
CA GLY A 250 37.30 -6.96 -12.64
C GLY A 250 36.38 -6.06 -11.79
N TYR A 251 35.07 -6.17 -11.98
CA TYR A 251 34.05 -5.46 -11.19
C TYR A 251 33.88 -6.05 -9.80
N LEU A 252 34.20 -7.32 -9.64
CA LEU A 252 34.14 -8.07 -8.37
C LEU A 252 35.52 -8.65 -8.06
N PRO A 253 35.92 -8.77 -6.78
CA PRO A 253 37.23 -9.33 -6.40
C PRO A 253 37.50 -10.72 -6.98
N ASP A 254 36.45 -11.53 -7.14
CA ASP A 254 36.57 -12.93 -7.55
C ASP A 254 36.32 -13.14 -9.05
N LYS A 255 35.98 -12.08 -9.83
CA LYS A 255 35.66 -12.18 -11.24
C LYS A 255 36.45 -11.20 -12.08
N THR A 256 37.58 -11.66 -12.59
CA THR A 256 38.36 -10.91 -13.54
C THR A 256 37.69 -10.89 -14.90
N VAL A 257 37.48 -9.69 -15.48
CA VAL A 257 36.85 -9.47 -16.80
C VAL A 257 37.91 -9.23 -17.87
N LEU A 258 38.91 -8.43 -17.54
CA LEU A 258 40.07 -8.18 -18.43
C LEU A 258 41.31 -8.82 -17.80
N LYS A 259 42.09 -9.55 -18.58
CA LYS A 259 43.31 -10.22 -18.16
C LYS A 259 44.47 -9.78 -19.06
N ASP A 260 45.44 -9.10 -18.47
CA ASP A 260 46.69 -8.73 -19.13
C ASP A 260 46.49 -8.06 -20.51
N ILE A 261 45.60 -7.06 -20.55
CA ILE A 261 45.25 -6.33 -21.75
C ILE A 261 46.23 -5.16 -21.96
N SER A 262 46.85 -5.11 -23.11
CA SER A 262 47.67 -3.98 -23.56
C SER A 262 47.11 -3.43 -24.87
N LEU A 263 46.75 -2.15 -24.88
CA LEU A 263 46.24 -1.46 -26.06
C LEU A 263 46.58 0.03 -26.02
N TYR A 264 46.59 0.68 -27.17
CA TYR A 264 46.70 2.12 -27.25
C TYR A 264 45.69 2.70 -28.25
N ALA A 265 45.23 3.91 -27.96
CA ALA A 265 44.42 4.74 -28.84
C ALA A 265 45.13 6.08 -29.05
N LYS A 266 45.13 6.56 -30.33
CA LYS A 266 45.67 7.85 -30.74
C LYS A 266 44.54 8.80 -31.11
#